data_d6a761705492058c9110279365b0199d
#
_entry.id   d6a761705492058c9110279365b0199d
#
_cell.length_a   1.000
_cell.length_b   1.000
_cell.length_c   1.000
_cell.angle_alpha   90.00
_cell.angle_beta   90.00
_cell.angle_gamma   90.00
#
_symmetry.space_group_name_H-M   'P 1'
#
loop_
_entity.id
_entity.type
_entity.pdbx_description
1 polymer ?
#
loop_
_entity_poly.entity_id
_entity_poly.type
_entity_poly.pdbx_seq_one_letter_code
_entity_poly.pdbx_strand_id
1 'polypeptide(L)'
;DPARTVPAAMLRATLGVTAVYLLLNLIFVGFVPHDAVVGRPDVAFAAAQALLGETGAQVVRVIVALALLSSVSSMIMAGPRVFARMADDGLFPAALRLRGEVPTTAIVAQAALAAFVILVSDLESLLGYLGLTLSLSAATTVACVFVLRYRRGAAAVPVTGSIALPGIYVVATLALAVLAAQRQPAEWFAAGVTIVSGLIVYALIRRAEGR
;
A
#
# COMPACT_ATOMS: atom_id res chain seq x y z
N ASP A 1 23.10 14.72 -5.66
CA ASP A 1 22.79 14.00 -6.91
C ASP A 1 21.61 13.05 -6.69
N PRO A 2 20.36 13.47 -7.04
CA PRO A 2 19.18 12.66 -6.83
C PRO A 2 19.22 11.31 -7.56
N ALA A 3 19.86 11.25 -8.73
CA ALA A 3 19.91 10.03 -9.54
C ALA A 3 20.70 8.89 -8.87
N ARG A 4 21.64 9.20 -7.99
CA ARG A 4 22.40 8.23 -7.20
C ARG A 4 21.87 8.09 -5.77
N THR A 5 21.48 9.20 -5.16
CA THR A 5 21.08 9.20 -3.75
C THR A 5 19.75 8.51 -3.53
N VAL A 6 18.75 8.75 -4.40
CA VAL A 6 17.42 8.16 -4.24
C VAL A 6 17.43 6.63 -4.36
N PRO A 7 18.01 6.02 -5.42
CA PRO A 7 18.07 4.56 -5.51
C PRO A 7 18.84 3.91 -4.36
N ALA A 8 19.96 4.51 -3.94
CA ALA A 8 20.75 4.00 -2.82
C ALA A 8 20.00 4.07 -1.49
N ALA A 9 19.28 5.17 -1.24
CA ALA A 9 18.45 5.34 -0.05
C ALA A 9 17.29 4.31 -0.03
N MET A 10 16.60 4.14 -1.15
CA MET A 10 15.52 3.16 -1.28
C MET A 10 16.02 1.73 -1.05
N LEU A 11 17.16 1.36 -1.64
CA LEU A 11 17.75 0.03 -1.45
C LEU A 11 18.12 -0.21 0.02
N ARG A 12 18.79 0.74 0.66
CA ARG A 12 19.17 0.63 2.08
C ARG A 12 17.94 0.53 2.99
N ALA A 13 16.91 1.36 2.74
CA ALA A 13 15.66 1.31 3.48
C ALA A 13 14.97 -0.05 3.32
N THR A 14 14.87 -0.56 2.09
CA THR A 14 14.26 -1.86 1.81
C THR A 14 15.02 -2.99 2.51
N LEU A 15 16.36 -3.01 2.42
CA LEU A 15 17.17 -4.02 3.11
C LEU A 15 17.02 -3.94 4.63
N GLY A 16 16.99 -2.72 5.19
CA GLY A 16 16.77 -2.52 6.62
C GLY A 16 15.42 -3.04 7.08
N VAL A 17 14.35 -2.70 6.37
CA VAL A 17 12.99 -3.20 6.66
C VAL A 17 12.94 -4.72 6.52
N THR A 18 13.52 -5.28 5.45
CA THR A 18 13.57 -6.74 5.24
C THR A 18 14.29 -7.43 6.40
N ALA A 19 15.42 -6.91 6.86
CA ALA A 19 16.15 -7.47 8.00
C ALA A 19 15.30 -7.46 9.27
N VAL A 20 14.61 -6.36 9.56
CA VAL A 20 13.68 -6.27 10.71
C VAL A 20 12.56 -7.30 10.60
N TYR A 21 11.93 -7.43 9.43
CA TYR A 21 10.88 -8.44 9.22
C TYR A 21 11.39 -9.88 9.37
N LEU A 22 12.58 -10.17 8.87
CA LEU A 22 13.20 -11.50 9.05
C LEU A 22 13.46 -11.79 10.52
N LEU A 23 13.97 -10.82 11.28
CA LEU A 23 14.20 -10.97 12.73
C LEU A 23 12.89 -11.19 13.49
N LEU A 24 11.84 -10.42 13.18
CA LEU A 24 10.50 -10.61 13.78
C LEU A 24 9.94 -12.00 13.47
N ASN A 25 10.02 -12.44 12.22
CA ASN A 25 9.57 -13.79 11.83
C ASN A 25 10.39 -14.88 12.53
N LEU A 26 11.71 -14.70 12.66
CA LEU A 26 12.57 -15.63 13.40
C LEU A 26 12.13 -15.73 14.88
N ILE A 27 11.79 -14.59 15.50
CA ILE A 27 11.28 -14.59 16.88
C ILE A 27 9.93 -15.31 16.96
N PHE A 28 8.98 -15.00 16.08
CA PHE A 28 7.63 -15.59 16.11
C PHE A 28 7.66 -17.10 15.85
N VAL A 29 8.47 -17.57 14.90
CA VAL A 29 8.53 -18.99 14.53
C VAL A 29 9.46 -19.77 15.45
N GLY A 30 10.57 -19.16 15.88
CA GLY A 30 11.62 -19.87 16.62
C GLY A 30 11.45 -19.86 18.14
N PHE A 31 10.81 -18.86 18.70
CA PHE A 31 10.79 -18.67 20.16
C PHE A 31 9.39 -18.59 20.77
N VAL A 32 8.34 -18.40 19.95
CA VAL A 32 6.96 -18.33 20.46
C VAL A 32 6.29 -19.69 20.30
N PRO A 33 5.62 -20.22 21.34
CA PRO A 33 4.84 -21.44 21.21
C PRO A 33 3.79 -21.29 20.11
N HIS A 34 3.69 -22.28 19.21
CA HIS A 34 2.78 -22.25 18.06
C HIS A 34 1.34 -21.97 18.46
N ASP A 35 0.88 -22.63 19.53
CA ASP A 35 -0.49 -22.50 20.05
C ASP A 35 -0.81 -21.09 20.56
N ALA A 36 0.23 -20.29 20.89
CA ALA A 36 0.04 -18.93 21.39
C ALA A 36 -0.28 -17.91 20.28
N VAL A 37 0.02 -18.23 19.02
CA VAL A 37 -0.07 -17.28 17.89
C VAL A 37 -0.99 -17.74 16.76
N VAL A 38 -1.27 -19.04 16.66
CA VAL A 38 -2.12 -19.57 15.59
C VAL A 38 -3.56 -19.07 15.70
N GLY A 39 -4.08 -18.55 14.58
CA GLY A 39 -5.45 -18.04 14.48
C GLY A 39 -5.70 -16.72 15.22
N ARG A 40 -4.65 -16.07 15.72
CA ARG A 40 -4.77 -14.78 16.42
C ARG A 40 -4.39 -13.61 15.51
N PRO A 41 -5.23 -12.57 15.43
CA PRO A 41 -4.90 -11.36 14.67
C PRO A 41 -3.86 -10.47 15.39
N ASP A 42 -3.71 -10.61 16.71
CA ASP A 42 -2.83 -9.82 17.57
C ASP A 42 -1.50 -10.54 17.87
N VAL A 43 -0.87 -11.11 16.83
CA VAL A 43 0.34 -11.96 16.94
C VAL A 43 1.45 -11.29 17.77
N ALA A 44 1.72 -10.00 17.56
CA ALA A 44 2.76 -9.27 18.28
C ALA A 44 2.49 -9.20 19.79
N PHE A 45 1.23 -8.98 20.19
CA PHE A 45 0.83 -8.97 21.59
C PHE A 45 0.93 -10.37 22.20
N ALA A 46 0.41 -11.38 21.49
CA ALA A 46 0.46 -12.78 21.95
C ALA A 46 1.91 -13.27 22.11
N ALA A 47 2.79 -12.92 21.18
CA ALA A 47 4.21 -13.24 21.26
C ALA A 47 4.88 -12.54 22.45
N ALA A 48 4.58 -11.25 22.65
CA ALA A 48 5.11 -10.51 23.79
C ALA A 48 4.62 -11.08 25.12
N GLN A 49 3.35 -11.49 25.20
CA GLN A 49 2.80 -12.13 26.41
C GLN A 49 3.49 -13.47 26.71
N ALA A 50 3.73 -14.29 25.69
CA ALA A 50 4.40 -15.57 25.85
C ALA A 50 5.87 -15.45 26.27
N LEU A 51 6.59 -14.43 25.75
CA LEU A 51 8.02 -14.25 25.98
C LEU A 51 8.36 -13.34 27.18
N LEU A 52 7.56 -12.30 27.40
CA LEU A 52 7.85 -11.21 28.36
C LEU A 52 6.80 -11.11 29.48
N GLY A 53 5.77 -11.96 29.42
CA GLY A 53 4.65 -11.92 30.35
C GLY A 53 3.71 -10.72 30.12
N GLU A 54 2.74 -10.55 31.02
CA GLU A 54 1.66 -9.56 30.87
C GLU A 54 2.17 -8.11 30.78
N THR A 55 3.14 -7.75 31.62
CA THR A 55 3.71 -6.40 31.64
C THR A 55 4.41 -6.07 30.33
N GLY A 56 5.20 -7.01 29.78
CA GLY A 56 5.86 -6.84 28.48
C GLY A 56 4.86 -6.73 27.33
N ALA A 57 3.78 -7.51 27.37
CA ALA A 57 2.71 -7.44 26.38
C ALA A 57 2.01 -6.07 26.39
N GLN A 58 1.74 -5.49 27.56
CA GLN A 58 1.14 -4.15 27.67
C GLN A 58 2.05 -3.07 27.10
N VAL A 59 3.36 -3.14 27.34
CA VAL A 59 4.33 -2.21 26.76
C VAL A 59 4.32 -2.30 25.23
N VAL A 60 4.35 -3.52 24.66
CA VAL A 60 4.27 -3.73 23.21
C VAL A 60 2.97 -3.17 22.66
N ARG A 61 1.82 -3.38 23.34
CA ARG A 61 0.53 -2.83 22.93
C ARG A 61 0.57 -1.30 22.80
N VAL A 62 1.14 -0.61 23.81
CA VAL A 62 1.27 0.86 23.80
C VAL A 62 2.17 1.31 22.65
N ILE A 63 3.31 0.66 22.44
CA ILE A 63 4.23 0.99 21.34
C ILE A 63 3.53 0.83 19.98
N VAL A 64 2.82 -0.28 19.77
CA VAL A 64 2.06 -0.51 18.52
C VAL A 64 0.97 0.54 18.33
N ALA A 65 0.23 0.90 19.39
CA ALA A 65 -0.80 1.94 19.32
C ALA A 65 -0.20 3.30 18.91
N LEU A 66 0.92 3.70 19.50
CA LEU A 66 1.62 4.95 19.15
C LEU A 66 2.15 4.92 17.71
N ALA A 67 2.69 3.79 17.27
CA ALA A 67 3.16 3.61 15.90
C ALA A 67 2.01 3.72 14.89
N LEU A 68 0.85 3.13 15.18
CA LEU A 68 -0.35 3.24 14.35
C LEU A 68 -0.87 4.68 14.28
N LEU A 69 -0.93 5.40 15.41
CA LEU A 69 -1.32 6.81 15.44
C LEU A 69 -0.38 7.68 14.58
N SER A 70 0.92 7.46 14.67
CA SER A 70 1.90 8.14 13.83
C SER A 70 1.70 7.84 12.34
N SER A 71 1.45 6.58 11.99
CA SER A 71 1.19 6.16 10.61
C SER A 71 -0.07 6.79 10.05
N VAL A 72 -1.17 6.80 10.82
CA VAL A 72 -2.44 7.44 10.43
C VAL A 72 -2.23 8.93 10.20
N SER A 73 -1.52 9.62 11.11
CA SER A 73 -1.21 11.05 10.95
C SER A 73 -0.46 11.33 9.62
N SER A 74 0.53 10.52 9.30
CA SER A 74 1.28 10.63 8.04
C SER A 74 0.40 10.40 6.81
N MET A 75 -0.51 9.43 6.86
CA MET A 75 -1.45 9.13 5.77
C MET A 75 -2.47 10.26 5.56
N ILE A 76 -2.96 10.88 6.64
CA ILE A 76 -3.86 12.03 6.57
C ILE A 76 -3.15 13.25 5.94
N MET A 77 -1.86 13.39 6.15
CA MET A 77 -1.08 14.48 5.54
C MET A 77 -0.75 14.22 4.07
N ALA A 78 -0.41 13.01 3.70
CA ALA A 78 0.07 12.66 2.36
C ALA A 78 -1.06 12.41 1.36
N GLY A 79 -2.07 11.60 1.72
CA GLY A 79 -3.14 11.16 0.83
C GLY A 79 -3.90 12.29 0.15
N PRO A 80 -4.48 13.24 0.90
CA PRO A 80 -5.25 14.34 0.33
C PRO A 80 -4.47 15.24 -0.63
N ARG A 81 -3.17 15.40 -0.41
CA ARG A 81 -2.30 16.17 -1.32
C ARG A 81 -2.14 15.49 -2.67
N VAL A 82 -2.05 14.15 -2.67
CA VAL A 82 -2.02 13.37 -3.92
C VAL A 82 -3.35 13.51 -4.67
N PHE A 83 -4.49 13.39 -3.99
CA PHE A 83 -5.81 13.54 -4.60
C PHE A 83 -6.01 14.96 -5.17
N ALA A 84 -5.59 15.98 -4.42
CA ALA A 84 -5.66 17.36 -4.88
C ALA A 84 -4.80 17.57 -6.14
N ARG A 85 -3.57 17.03 -6.14
CA ARG A 85 -2.70 17.12 -7.31
C ARG A 85 -3.27 16.38 -8.52
N MET A 86 -3.82 15.19 -8.34
CA MET A 86 -4.50 14.46 -9.40
C MET A 86 -5.70 15.26 -9.97
N ALA A 87 -6.43 15.99 -9.12
CA ALA A 87 -7.52 16.85 -9.54
C ALA A 87 -7.00 18.08 -10.30
N ASP A 88 -5.86 18.67 -9.91
CA ASP A 88 -5.23 19.76 -10.65
C ASP A 88 -4.77 19.31 -12.05
N ASP A 89 -4.25 18.06 -12.14
CA ASP A 89 -3.82 17.46 -13.41
C ASP A 89 -5.01 16.95 -14.27
N GLY A 90 -6.28 17.17 -13.85
CA GLY A 90 -7.50 16.75 -14.58
C GLY A 90 -7.74 15.23 -14.56
N LEU A 91 -7.15 14.50 -13.63
CA LEU A 91 -7.31 13.05 -13.48
C LEU A 91 -8.32 12.67 -12.40
N PHE A 92 -8.79 13.65 -11.62
CA PHE A 92 -9.71 13.46 -10.50
C PHE A 92 -10.75 14.58 -10.45
N PRO A 93 -11.88 14.42 -9.73
CA PRO A 93 -12.93 15.44 -9.69
C PRO A 93 -12.41 16.82 -9.27
N ALA A 94 -12.76 17.87 -10.01
CA ALA A 94 -12.30 19.24 -9.77
C ALA A 94 -12.67 19.78 -8.37
N ALA A 95 -13.69 19.20 -7.72
CA ALA A 95 -14.05 19.52 -6.35
C ALA A 95 -12.93 19.26 -5.33
N LEU A 96 -11.99 18.37 -5.65
CA LEU A 96 -10.85 17.99 -4.79
C LEU A 96 -9.59 18.81 -5.08
N ARG A 97 -9.62 19.75 -6.04
CA ARG A 97 -8.50 20.65 -6.36
C ARG A 97 -8.06 21.43 -5.13
N LEU A 98 -6.77 21.70 -5.08
CA LEU A 98 -6.19 22.51 -4.01
C LEU A 98 -6.76 23.93 -4.07
N ARG A 99 -7.48 24.33 -3.02
CA ARG A 99 -7.98 25.69 -2.84
C ARG A 99 -7.29 26.29 -1.61
N GLY A 100 -6.18 27.02 -1.81
CA GLY A 100 -5.34 27.53 -0.75
C GLY A 100 -4.20 26.57 -0.38
N GLU A 101 -3.70 26.64 0.85
CA GLU A 101 -2.52 25.87 1.29
C GLU A 101 -2.86 24.43 1.74
N VAL A 102 -4.13 24.19 2.14
CA VAL A 102 -4.57 22.92 2.69
C VAL A 102 -5.69 22.33 1.84
N PRO A 103 -5.60 21.05 1.41
CA PRO A 103 -6.61 20.38 0.61
C PRO A 103 -7.81 19.90 1.46
N THR A 104 -8.53 20.82 2.11
CA THR A 104 -9.59 20.52 3.08
C THR A 104 -10.66 19.60 2.52
N THR A 105 -11.12 19.84 1.28
CA THR A 105 -12.12 19.00 0.63
C THR A 105 -11.65 17.56 0.45
N ALA A 106 -10.39 17.37 0.06
CA ALA A 106 -9.80 16.04 -0.09
C ALA A 106 -9.61 15.34 1.27
N ILE A 107 -9.26 16.08 2.33
CA ILE A 107 -9.18 15.55 3.71
C ILE A 107 -10.54 15.05 4.18
N VAL A 108 -11.59 15.87 4.02
CA VAL A 108 -12.96 15.50 4.41
C VAL A 108 -13.45 14.29 3.61
N ALA A 109 -13.22 14.26 2.30
CA ALA A 109 -13.58 13.13 1.45
C ALA A 109 -12.85 11.85 1.86
N GLN A 110 -11.55 11.93 2.16
CA GLN A 110 -10.77 10.78 2.67
C GLN A 110 -11.30 10.29 4.01
N ALA A 111 -11.58 11.21 4.95
CA ALA A 111 -12.11 10.86 6.27
C ALA A 111 -13.49 10.21 6.17
N ALA A 112 -14.37 10.74 5.36
CA ALA A 112 -15.70 10.18 5.12
C ALA A 112 -15.63 8.77 4.51
N LEU A 113 -14.76 8.58 3.50
CA LEU A 113 -14.54 7.28 2.88
C LEU A 113 -13.95 6.28 3.88
N ALA A 114 -12.96 6.68 4.67
CA ALA A 114 -12.37 5.83 5.71
C ALA A 114 -13.41 5.42 6.75
N ALA A 115 -14.21 6.37 7.25
CA ALA A 115 -15.30 6.07 8.19
C ALA A 115 -16.32 5.10 7.59
N PHE A 116 -16.72 5.30 6.35
CA PHE A 116 -17.64 4.40 5.65
C PHE A 116 -17.06 2.98 5.56
N VAL A 117 -15.80 2.84 5.12
CA VAL A 117 -15.15 1.54 4.98
C VAL A 117 -15.02 0.82 6.32
N ILE A 118 -14.67 1.54 7.42
CA ILE A 118 -14.59 0.96 8.77
C ILE A 118 -15.95 0.43 9.24
N LEU A 119 -17.05 1.07 8.85
CA LEU A 119 -18.41 0.66 9.26
C LEU A 119 -18.92 -0.57 8.49
N VAL A 120 -18.43 -0.81 7.26
CA VAL A 120 -18.97 -1.87 6.38
C VAL A 120 -18.01 -3.06 6.18
N SER A 121 -16.77 -2.96 6.65
CA SER A 121 -15.74 -3.99 6.45
C SER A 121 -15.18 -4.47 7.79
N ASP A 122 -14.84 -5.75 7.86
CA ASP A 122 -14.02 -6.32 8.91
C ASP A 122 -12.52 -6.11 8.61
N LEU A 123 -11.70 -6.18 9.66
CA LEU A 123 -10.25 -5.92 9.56
C LEU A 123 -9.54 -6.91 8.63
N GLU A 124 -9.90 -8.19 8.68
CA GLU A 124 -9.25 -9.25 7.89
C GLU A 124 -9.47 -9.05 6.39
N SER A 125 -10.73 -8.87 5.98
CA SER A 125 -11.10 -8.59 4.60
C SER A 125 -10.48 -7.30 4.08
N LEU A 126 -10.40 -6.26 4.94
CA LEU A 126 -9.78 -4.99 4.58
C LEU A 126 -8.29 -5.12 4.34
N LEU A 127 -7.56 -5.87 5.18
CA LEU A 127 -6.13 -6.11 5.00
C LEU A 127 -5.84 -6.91 3.74
N GLY A 128 -6.63 -7.94 3.45
CA GLY A 128 -6.51 -8.73 2.24
C GLY A 128 -6.76 -7.90 0.98
N TYR A 129 -7.87 -7.14 0.95
CA TYR A 129 -8.19 -6.21 -0.13
C TYR A 129 -7.07 -5.17 -0.37
N LEU A 130 -6.56 -4.54 0.69
CA LEU A 130 -5.47 -3.57 0.58
C LEU A 130 -4.20 -4.21 0.05
N GLY A 131 -3.83 -5.39 0.57
CA GLY A 131 -2.65 -6.14 0.12
C GLY A 131 -2.72 -6.45 -1.38
N LEU A 132 -3.85 -6.94 -1.85
CA LEU A 132 -4.08 -7.24 -3.26
C LEU A 132 -4.03 -5.96 -4.13
N THR A 133 -4.79 -4.94 -3.75
CA THR A 133 -4.92 -3.70 -4.54
C THR A 133 -3.59 -2.95 -4.64
N LEU A 134 -2.86 -2.83 -3.54
CA LEU A 134 -1.53 -2.20 -3.52
C LEU A 134 -0.52 -2.99 -4.34
N SER A 135 -0.54 -4.31 -4.26
CA SER A 135 0.35 -5.18 -5.04
C SER A 135 0.09 -5.04 -6.55
N LEU A 136 -1.18 -5.06 -6.97
CA LEU A 136 -1.56 -4.86 -8.37
C LEU A 136 -1.19 -3.46 -8.87
N SER A 137 -1.41 -2.43 -8.05
CA SER A 137 -1.02 -1.05 -8.37
C SER A 137 0.49 -0.91 -8.54
N ALA A 138 1.28 -1.50 -7.64
CA ALA A 138 2.73 -1.51 -7.73
C ALA A 138 3.20 -2.28 -8.98
N ALA A 139 2.65 -3.46 -9.26
CA ALA A 139 2.97 -4.23 -10.46
C ALA A 139 2.66 -3.45 -11.74
N THR A 140 1.51 -2.78 -11.80
CA THR A 140 1.12 -1.92 -12.93
C THR A 140 2.10 -0.76 -13.11
N THR A 141 2.49 -0.10 -12.03
CA THR A 141 3.47 1.00 -12.03
C THR A 141 4.82 0.52 -12.56
N VAL A 142 5.30 -0.64 -12.09
CA VAL A 142 6.55 -1.23 -12.58
C VAL A 142 6.42 -1.65 -14.04
N ALA A 143 5.28 -2.20 -14.46
CA ALA A 143 5.03 -2.57 -15.85
C ALA A 143 5.06 -1.36 -16.80
N CYS A 144 4.73 -0.14 -16.34
CA CYS A 144 4.85 1.08 -17.13
C CYS A 144 6.29 1.34 -17.63
N VAL A 145 7.30 0.83 -16.93
CA VAL A 145 8.72 0.95 -17.37
C VAL A 145 8.90 0.32 -18.76
N PHE A 146 8.30 -0.85 -19.03
CA PHE A 146 8.38 -1.51 -20.31
C PHE A 146 7.71 -0.69 -21.42
N VAL A 147 6.53 -0.15 -21.15
CA VAL A 147 5.78 0.69 -22.10
C VAL A 147 6.55 1.99 -22.39
N LEU A 148 7.10 2.62 -21.37
CA LEU A 148 7.89 3.85 -21.54
C LEU A 148 9.17 3.60 -22.33
N ARG A 149 9.89 2.50 -22.06
CA ARG A 149 11.08 2.13 -22.83
C ARG A 149 10.76 1.81 -24.28
N TYR A 150 9.62 1.15 -24.54
CA TYR A 150 9.17 0.90 -25.90
C TYR A 150 8.85 2.22 -26.65
N ARG A 151 8.20 3.16 -25.98
CA ARG A 151 7.77 4.43 -26.60
C ARG A 151 8.88 5.47 -26.74
N ARG A 152 9.77 5.58 -25.75
CA ARG A 152 10.77 6.65 -25.64
C ARG A 152 12.21 6.16 -25.88
N GLY A 153 12.40 4.86 -26.02
CA GLY A 153 13.72 4.24 -26.15
C GLY A 153 14.38 3.93 -24.80
N ALA A 154 15.27 2.95 -24.82
CA ALA A 154 15.94 2.46 -23.61
C ALA A 154 16.85 3.50 -22.95
N ALA A 155 17.46 4.41 -23.73
CA ALA A 155 18.32 5.46 -23.22
C ALA A 155 17.57 6.55 -22.45
N ALA A 156 16.32 6.83 -22.81
CA ALA A 156 15.49 7.83 -22.17
C ALA A 156 14.89 7.36 -20.82
N VAL A 157 14.86 6.03 -20.59
CA VAL A 157 14.35 5.41 -19.36
C VAL A 157 15.40 4.45 -18.81
N PRO A 158 16.45 4.96 -18.15
CA PRO A 158 17.50 4.14 -17.58
C PRO A 158 16.94 3.26 -16.46
N VAL A 159 17.31 1.99 -16.45
CA VAL A 159 17.00 1.05 -15.36
C VAL A 159 18.31 0.65 -14.72
N THR A 160 18.42 0.83 -13.41
CA THR A 160 19.60 0.39 -12.67
C THR A 160 19.58 -1.13 -12.56
N GLY A 161 20.58 -1.77 -13.13
CA GLY A 161 20.68 -3.23 -13.21
C GLY A 161 20.01 -3.83 -14.45
N SER A 162 19.55 -5.06 -14.35
CA SER A 162 18.92 -5.79 -15.47
C SER A 162 17.43 -5.44 -15.60
N ILE A 163 16.97 -5.28 -16.85
CA ILE A 163 15.54 -5.11 -17.17
C ILE A 163 14.71 -6.37 -16.79
N ALA A 164 15.37 -7.50 -16.57
CA ALA A 164 14.71 -8.71 -16.09
C ALA A 164 14.14 -8.55 -14.68
N LEU A 165 14.76 -7.73 -13.80
CA LEU A 165 14.29 -7.52 -12.42
C LEU A 165 12.87 -6.96 -12.34
N PRO A 166 12.52 -5.85 -13.03
CA PRO A 166 11.14 -5.39 -13.12
C PRO A 166 10.18 -6.46 -13.68
N GLY A 167 10.64 -7.25 -14.67
CA GLY A 167 9.84 -8.33 -15.26
C GLY A 167 9.54 -9.44 -14.25
N ILE A 168 10.55 -9.92 -13.54
CA ILE A 168 10.41 -10.93 -12.48
C ILE A 168 9.45 -10.41 -11.39
N TYR A 169 9.61 -9.16 -10.96
CA TYR A 169 8.73 -8.55 -9.98
C TYR A 169 7.26 -8.56 -10.42
N VAL A 170 6.98 -8.11 -11.65
CA VAL A 170 5.60 -8.09 -12.19
C VAL A 170 5.02 -9.50 -12.26
N VAL A 171 5.77 -10.46 -12.81
CA VAL A 171 5.32 -11.86 -12.93
C VAL A 171 5.09 -12.48 -11.55
N ALA A 172 6.02 -12.31 -10.62
CA ALA A 172 5.88 -12.84 -9.25
C ALA A 172 4.67 -12.24 -8.54
N THR A 173 4.47 -10.91 -8.64
CA THR A 173 3.33 -10.23 -8.02
C THR A 173 2.00 -10.70 -8.60
N LEU A 174 1.91 -10.85 -9.93
CA LEU A 174 0.70 -11.38 -10.58
C LEU A 174 0.45 -12.84 -10.21
N ALA A 175 1.48 -13.67 -10.13
CA ALA A 175 1.35 -15.06 -9.69
C ALA A 175 0.83 -15.14 -8.25
N LEU A 176 1.39 -14.34 -7.32
CA LEU A 176 0.92 -14.25 -5.94
C LEU A 176 -0.53 -13.73 -5.86
N ALA A 177 -0.87 -12.74 -6.68
CA ALA A 177 -2.24 -12.23 -6.76
C ALA A 177 -3.22 -13.32 -7.21
N VAL A 178 -2.89 -14.12 -8.23
CA VAL A 178 -3.71 -15.26 -8.68
C VAL A 178 -3.85 -16.32 -7.59
N LEU A 179 -2.78 -16.63 -6.86
CA LEU A 179 -2.83 -17.58 -5.73
C LEU A 179 -3.72 -17.05 -4.58
N ALA A 180 -3.64 -15.76 -4.29
CA ALA A 180 -4.50 -15.11 -3.29
C ALA A 180 -5.98 -15.16 -3.71
N ALA A 181 -6.28 -14.98 -4.98
CA ALA A 181 -7.64 -15.09 -5.54
C ALA A 181 -8.31 -16.43 -5.26
N GLN A 182 -7.54 -17.51 -5.32
CA GLN A 182 -8.06 -18.85 -5.08
C GLN A 182 -8.48 -19.06 -3.62
N ARG A 183 -7.91 -18.29 -2.69
CA ARG A 183 -8.21 -18.40 -1.26
C ARG A 183 -9.35 -17.47 -0.83
N GLN A 184 -9.42 -16.27 -1.41
CA GLN A 184 -10.38 -15.23 -1.01
C GLN A 184 -10.96 -14.51 -2.24
N PRO A 185 -11.93 -15.12 -2.94
CA PRO A 185 -12.49 -14.54 -4.17
C PRO A 185 -13.22 -13.21 -3.97
N ALA A 186 -13.72 -12.94 -2.76
CA ALA A 186 -14.40 -11.68 -2.43
C ALA A 186 -13.46 -10.45 -2.56
N GLU A 187 -12.18 -10.59 -2.22
CA GLU A 187 -11.20 -9.52 -2.34
C GLU A 187 -10.93 -9.15 -3.79
N TRP A 188 -10.92 -10.13 -4.68
CA TRP A 188 -10.79 -9.91 -6.12
C TRP A 188 -11.98 -9.17 -6.69
N PHE A 189 -13.18 -9.51 -6.25
CA PHE A 189 -14.38 -8.79 -6.65
C PHE A 189 -14.31 -7.33 -6.21
N ALA A 190 -13.93 -7.07 -4.94
CA ALA A 190 -13.76 -5.72 -4.41
C ALA A 190 -12.67 -4.93 -5.17
N ALA A 191 -11.51 -5.55 -5.45
CA ALA A 191 -10.45 -4.94 -6.24
C ALA A 191 -10.92 -4.64 -7.68
N GLY A 192 -11.65 -5.55 -8.31
CA GLY A 192 -12.26 -5.35 -9.63
C GLY A 192 -13.24 -4.19 -9.65
N VAL A 193 -14.13 -4.10 -8.67
CA VAL A 193 -15.06 -2.97 -8.51
C VAL A 193 -14.31 -1.66 -8.36
N THR A 194 -13.24 -1.62 -7.58
CA THR A 194 -12.42 -0.41 -7.40
C THR A 194 -11.75 0.01 -8.71
N ILE A 195 -11.17 -0.91 -9.46
CA ILE A 195 -10.52 -0.60 -10.74
C ILE A 195 -11.56 -0.10 -11.76
N VAL A 196 -12.68 -0.80 -11.87
CA VAL A 196 -13.76 -0.43 -12.81
C VAL A 196 -14.37 0.93 -12.45
N SER A 197 -14.66 1.18 -11.18
CA SER A 197 -15.18 2.48 -10.73
C SER A 197 -14.18 3.61 -11.00
N GLY A 198 -12.90 3.38 -10.76
CA GLY A 198 -11.83 4.33 -11.08
C GLY A 198 -11.75 4.64 -12.58
N LEU A 199 -11.85 3.62 -13.43
CA LEU A 199 -11.87 3.81 -14.90
C LEU A 199 -13.12 4.57 -15.37
N ILE A 200 -14.29 4.30 -14.79
CA ILE A 200 -15.53 5.03 -15.09
C ILE A 200 -15.36 6.50 -14.72
N VAL A 201 -14.92 6.80 -13.50
CA VAL A 201 -14.68 8.18 -13.03
C VAL A 201 -13.69 8.89 -13.96
N TYR A 202 -12.59 8.25 -14.30
CA TYR A 202 -11.60 8.79 -15.23
C TYR A 202 -12.22 9.09 -16.61
N ALA A 203 -13.01 8.15 -17.16
CA ALA A 203 -13.65 8.33 -18.47
C ALA A 203 -14.68 9.47 -18.46
N LEU A 204 -15.43 9.63 -17.36
CA LEU A 204 -16.39 10.72 -17.19
C LEU A 204 -15.69 12.08 -17.12
N ILE A 205 -14.63 12.20 -16.34
CA ILE A 205 -13.85 13.44 -16.21
C ILE A 205 -13.27 13.82 -17.58
N ARG A 206 -12.66 12.87 -18.27
CA ARG A 206 -12.08 13.11 -19.60
C ARG A 206 -13.10 13.58 -20.63
N ARG A 207 -14.32 13.03 -20.57
CA ARG A 207 -15.43 13.49 -21.44
C ARG A 207 -15.91 14.90 -21.09
N ALA A 208 -15.97 15.22 -19.79
CA ALA A 208 -16.40 16.54 -19.32
C ALA A 208 -15.40 17.65 -19.66
N GLU A 209 -14.11 17.33 -19.74
CA GLU A 209 -13.04 18.30 -20.08
C GLU A 209 -12.78 18.42 -21.60
N GLY A 210 -13.51 17.67 -22.45
CA GLY A 210 -13.40 17.77 -23.90
C GLY A 210 -12.07 17.30 -24.50
N ARG A 211 -11.32 16.50 -23.78
CA ARG A 211 -10.02 15.99 -24.18
C ARG A 211 -10.03 14.50 -24.51
#